data_78a33a11351506fdcc34252736b39961
#
_entry.id   78a33a11351506fdcc34252736b39961
#
_cell.length_a   1.000
_cell.length_b   1.000
_cell.length_c   1.000
_cell.angle_alpha   90.00
_cell.angle_beta   90.00
_cell.angle_gamma   90.00
#
_symmetry.space_group_name_H-M   'P 1'
#
loop_
_entity.id
_entity.type
_entity.pdbx_description
1 polymer ?
#
loop_
_entity_poly.entity_id
_entity_poly.type
_entity_poly.pdbx_seq_one_letter_code
_entity_poly.pdbx_strand_id
1 'polypeptide(L)'
;MEPIREAEMQTQPGKRLNEEPKKNGKVWKIVVGVVAAAVVVFFGACCILAHASTAFFPHTAINGVDVSGLTLQEAQSRLETVLPQRVCKIYLSEQNTASPEEREPAASITFAELGVSPEAGYDGMAKSAYILQHGKGYCSTGFTYLKSLLGKNTGYNSSLYWDSRQLDQAIARLSAVLNSKPLDMAFQVGDHSLQLTMAKDGQSVADNELRRSIQNVVQVSSDPEAIVDLPAEILPAKTLTAQQLHDQLHGEVRNASYDSATDSIVPEQLGADFDIAAVQKAMDEAAPGETLTVPADIQQPEVTAADLKAVLFRDVLGEAKTHVSGSAGRIGNVKLSAQIINGLVLNSGETFSYNGSVGKRTADRGFKPAPAYVKGETVDEIGGGICQTSSTLYLACLLSNLEITERYAHRYVPAYIAWGMDATVSWGGPDYKFTNNTLYPVKIVTKYEKGYLTVRILGTNVDGTYAKMSNEVLSKTPWETIYQEDPTMAPGSPDVVKVTPYTGYKVNSYQTIYDKDGKVIDSHFEASSNYKVRNKVILQAPAAQPGSGTADIPASTPDAPVETPVPMEPTVPAEPAASPDLPVEPEIPAEP
;
A
#
# COMPACT_ATOMS: atom_id res chain seq x y z
N MET A 1 3.50 64.85 -14.50
CA MET A 1 2.78 65.88 -15.23
C MET A 1 1.66 66.32 -14.32
N GLU A 2 1.95 67.21 -13.56
CA GLU A 2 1.65 68.66 -13.43
C GLU A 2 0.28 69.11 -13.99
N PRO A 3 -0.08 70.25 -13.48
CA PRO A 3 -1.01 70.62 -12.37
C PRO A 3 -2.09 71.57 -12.91
N ILE A 4 -2.79 72.30 -12.04
CA ILE A 4 -3.43 73.61 -12.28
C ILE A 4 -4.75 73.67 -11.49
N ARG A 5 -5.15 74.60 -10.73
CA ARG A 5 -4.74 75.97 -10.38
C ARG A 5 -5.66 76.48 -9.29
N GLU A 6 -5.08 77.21 -8.40
CA GLU A 6 -5.70 78.17 -7.50
C GLU A 6 -6.59 79.20 -8.25
N ALA A 7 -7.60 79.65 -7.59
CA ALA A 7 -8.09 80.99 -7.81
C ALA A 7 -8.58 81.62 -6.50
N GLU A 8 -7.74 82.45 -5.99
CA GLU A 8 -8.10 83.52 -5.04
C GLU A 8 -9.22 84.42 -5.61
N MET A 9 -10.07 84.88 -4.74
CA MET A 9 -10.60 86.21 -4.95
C MET A 9 -10.90 86.91 -3.59
N GLN A 10 -10.29 87.98 -3.46
CA GLN A 10 -10.13 89.01 -2.47
C GLN A 10 -11.49 89.60 -1.91
N THR A 11 -11.46 89.79 -0.64
CA THR A 11 -11.79 90.92 0.23
C THR A 11 -12.50 92.17 -0.36
N GLN A 12 -13.51 92.60 0.34
CA GLN A 12 -13.52 93.94 0.94
C GLN A 12 -14.70 94.16 1.97
N PRO A 13 -14.58 95.13 2.87
CA PRO A 13 -15.16 95.12 4.20
C PRO A 13 -16.39 96.05 4.38
N GLY A 14 -17.29 95.62 5.25
CA GLY A 14 -18.49 96.42 5.56
C GLY A 14 -18.88 96.37 7.04
N LYS A 15 -18.49 97.41 7.71
CA LYS A 15 -19.03 98.08 8.90
C LYS A 15 -19.58 97.25 10.07
N ARG A 16 -18.89 97.39 11.16
CA ARG A 16 -19.24 97.19 12.57
C ARG A 16 -20.61 97.80 12.87
N LEU A 17 -21.42 97.05 13.61
CA LEU A 17 -22.26 97.55 14.67
C LEU A 17 -22.07 96.59 15.87
N ASN A 18 -21.23 97.06 16.80
CA ASN A 18 -21.18 96.53 18.18
C ASN A 18 -22.47 96.94 18.86
N GLU A 19 -23.33 95.98 19.23
CA GLU A 19 -24.12 96.10 20.44
C GLU A 19 -23.92 94.78 21.24
N GLU A 20 -23.08 94.89 22.25
CA GLU A 20 -23.03 93.93 23.36
C GLU A 20 -24.37 94.02 24.11
N PRO A 21 -25.10 92.86 24.24
CA PRO A 21 -26.16 92.84 25.21
C PRO A 21 -25.52 92.89 26.62
N LYS A 22 -25.81 93.93 27.36
CA LYS A 22 -25.46 94.04 28.79
C LYS A 22 -25.89 92.75 29.47
N LYS A 23 -24.90 91.87 29.87
CA LYS A 23 -25.13 90.76 30.75
C LYS A 23 -25.68 91.26 32.07
N ASN A 24 -27.01 91.06 32.25
CA ASN A 24 -27.67 91.23 33.54
C ASN A 24 -27.16 90.21 34.54
N GLY A 25 -25.98 90.39 35.04
CA GLY A 25 -25.27 89.49 35.96
C GLY A 25 -26.00 89.13 37.27
N LYS A 26 -27.06 89.91 37.58
CA LYS A 26 -27.97 89.59 38.69
C LYS A 26 -28.98 88.51 38.38
N VAL A 27 -29.61 88.51 37.14
CA VAL A 27 -30.56 87.47 36.74
C VAL A 27 -29.89 86.11 36.56
N TRP A 28 -28.69 86.09 35.98
CA TRP A 28 -27.91 84.86 35.82
C TRP A 28 -27.55 84.22 37.18
N LYS A 29 -27.16 85.03 38.15
CA LYS A 29 -26.84 84.53 39.52
C LYS A 29 -28.12 84.01 40.21
N ILE A 30 -29.24 84.61 40.03
CA ILE A 30 -30.54 84.13 40.55
C ILE A 30 -30.91 82.83 39.88
N VAL A 31 -30.83 82.74 38.53
CA VAL A 31 -31.13 81.51 37.79
C VAL A 31 -30.19 80.37 38.19
N VAL A 32 -28.88 80.62 38.29
CA VAL A 32 -27.91 79.63 38.76
C VAL A 32 -28.21 79.21 40.22
N GLY A 33 -28.59 80.19 41.11
CA GLY A 33 -28.97 79.87 42.49
C GLY A 33 -30.27 79.01 42.53
N VAL A 34 -31.29 79.33 41.76
CA VAL A 34 -32.51 78.52 41.71
C VAL A 34 -32.26 77.10 41.14
N VAL A 35 -31.46 77.02 40.09
CA VAL A 35 -31.09 75.72 39.52
C VAL A 35 -30.24 74.89 40.54
N ALA A 36 -29.29 75.50 41.21
CA ALA A 36 -28.53 74.87 42.25
C ALA A 36 -29.36 74.37 43.45
N ALA A 37 -30.30 75.20 43.88
CA ALA A 37 -31.26 74.82 44.94
C ALA A 37 -32.20 73.70 44.47
N ALA A 38 -32.66 73.70 43.24
CA ALA A 38 -33.46 72.61 42.65
C ALA A 38 -32.67 71.30 42.59
N VAL A 39 -31.42 71.39 42.19
CA VAL A 39 -30.52 70.21 42.15
C VAL A 39 -30.28 69.62 43.56
N VAL A 40 -30.09 70.50 44.57
CA VAL A 40 -29.92 70.09 45.98
C VAL A 40 -31.18 69.41 46.52
N VAL A 41 -32.37 70.03 46.25
CA VAL A 41 -33.69 69.49 46.66
C VAL A 41 -33.93 68.15 45.96
N PHE A 42 -33.67 68.07 44.65
CA PHE A 42 -33.80 66.85 43.88
C PHE A 42 -32.85 65.75 44.40
N PHE A 43 -31.58 66.07 44.67
CA PHE A 43 -30.61 65.14 45.27
C PHE A 43 -31.05 64.72 46.68
N GLY A 44 -31.55 65.63 47.48
CA GLY A 44 -32.12 65.31 48.81
C GLY A 44 -33.32 64.34 48.69
N ALA A 45 -34.19 64.56 47.73
CA ALA A 45 -35.29 63.62 47.44
C ALA A 45 -34.76 62.24 47.02
N CYS A 46 -33.75 62.20 46.17
CA CYS A 46 -33.08 60.94 45.80
C CYS A 46 -32.49 60.24 47.04
N CYS A 47 -31.89 60.95 47.99
CA CYS A 47 -31.37 60.37 49.24
C CYS A 47 -32.49 59.78 50.10
N ILE A 48 -33.63 60.51 50.25
CA ILE A 48 -34.78 60.02 51.02
C ILE A 48 -35.36 58.77 50.37
N LEU A 49 -35.63 58.83 49.07
CA LEU A 49 -36.19 57.68 48.31
C LEU A 49 -35.26 56.46 48.32
N ALA A 50 -33.98 56.71 48.16
CA ALA A 50 -32.98 55.62 48.22
C ALA A 50 -32.96 54.94 49.59
N HIS A 51 -33.10 55.68 50.66
CA HIS A 51 -33.07 55.15 52.04
C HIS A 51 -34.39 54.49 52.45
N ALA A 52 -35.48 54.96 51.87
CA ALA A 52 -36.80 54.39 52.09
C ALA A 52 -37.09 53.14 51.20
N SER A 53 -36.31 52.95 50.16
CA SER A 53 -36.47 51.84 49.25
C SER A 53 -36.05 50.51 49.89
N THR A 54 -36.94 49.52 49.86
CA THR A 54 -36.69 48.13 50.23
C THR A 54 -36.38 47.25 49.01
N ALA A 55 -36.35 47.89 47.82
CA ALA A 55 -36.10 47.21 46.55
C ALA A 55 -34.76 47.65 45.92
N PHE A 56 -34.21 46.87 45.04
CA PHE A 56 -33.05 47.23 44.22
C PHE A 56 -33.36 48.46 43.37
N PHE A 57 -32.40 49.33 43.17
CA PHE A 57 -32.53 50.53 42.38
C PHE A 57 -32.77 50.21 40.88
N PRO A 58 -33.35 51.16 40.12
CA PRO A 58 -33.49 50.99 38.68
C PRO A 58 -32.15 50.65 38.01
N HIS A 59 -32.19 49.92 36.88
CA HIS A 59 -31.00 49.51 36.12
C HIS A 59 -29.95 48.78 36.95
N THR A 60 -30.40 47.91 37.85
CA THR A 60 -29.51 47.07 38.69
C THR A 60 -29.50 45.63 38.16
N ALA A 61 -28.31 45.10 37.91
CA ALA A 61 -28.14 43.71 37.52
C ALA A 61 -27.11 43.00 38.46
N ILE A 62 -27.35 41.73 38.74
CA ILE A 62 -26.44 40.86 39.52
C ILE A 62 -25.99 39.71 38.58
N ASN A 63 -24.68 39.65 38.34
CA ASN A 63 -24.10 38.71 37.37
C ASN A 63 -24.90 38.64 36.05
N GLY A 64 -25.31 39.81 35.51
CA GLY A 64 -26.06 39.96 34.27
C GLY A 64 -27.56 39.68 34.37
N VAL A 65 -28.10 39.32 35.53
CA VAL A 65 -29.55 39.18 35.76
C VAL A 65 -30.12 40.48 36.26
N ASP A 66 -31.10 41.03 35.51
CA ASP A 66 -31.82 42.25 35.92
C ASP A 66 -32.69 42.00 37.16
N VAL A 67 -32.42 42.76 38.23
CA VAL A 67 -33.13 42.74 39.50
C VAL A 67 -33.72 44.12 39.83
N SER A 68 -33.80 45.01 38.87
CA SER A 68 -34.33 46.38 39.01
C SER A 68 -35.70 46.40 39.64
N GLY A 69 -35.91 47.14 40.72
CA GLY A 69 -37.20 47.31 41.40
C GLY A 69 -37.69 46.09 42.18
N LEU A 70 -36.93 45.01 42.21
CA LEU A 70 -37.30 43.81 42.98
C LEU A 70 -36.88 43.95 44.44
N THR A 71 -37.65 43.43 45.35
CA THR A 71 -37.25 43.21 46.75
C THR A 71 -36.12 42.16 46.84
N LEU A 72 -35.47 42.09 48.00
CA LEU A 72 -34.41 41.10 48.21
C LEU A 72 -34.86 39.65 47.94
N GLN A 73 -36.08 39.30 48.38
CA GLN A 73 -36.64 37.98 48.19
C GLN A 73 -37.00 37.67 46.74
N GLU A 74 -37.62 38.67 46.04
CA GLU A 74 -37.95 38.53 44.60
C GLU A 74 -36.68 38.46 43.76
N ALA A 75 -35.63 39.24 44.09
CA ALA A 75 -34.34 39.18 43.43
C ALA A 75 -33.66 37.81 43.60
N GLN A 76 -33.72 37.23 44.81
CA GLN A 76 -33.25 35.88 45.06
C GLN A 76 -33.95 34.88 44.15
N SER A 77 -35.32 34.87 44.14
CA SER A 77 -36.08 33.96 43.30
C SER A 77 -35.83 34.17 41.81
N ARG A 78 -35.60 35.42 41.40
CA ARG A 78 -35.21 35.75 40.02
C ARG A 78 -33.86 35.21 39.66
N LEU A 79 -32.86 35.33 40.57
CA LEU A 79 -31.53 34.76 40.35
C LEU A 79 -31.55 33.23 40.28
N GLU A 80 -32.30 32.58 41.20
CA GLU A 80 -32.46 31.10 41.18
C GLU A 80 -33.03 30.58 39.87
N THR A 81 -33.94 31.37 39.23
CA THR A 81 -34.59 30.97 37.97
C THR A 81 -33.75 31.33 36.74
N VAL A 82 -33.16 32.52 36.69
CA VAL A 82 -32.57 33.07 35.47
C VAL A 82 -31.07 32.77 35.34
N LEU A 83 -30.30 32.81 36.45
CA LEU A 83 -28.84 32.62 36.39
C LEU A 83 -28.44 31.26 35.81
N PRO A 84 -29.10 30.13 36.17
CA PRO A 84 -28.77 28.83 35.58
C PRO A 84 -29.10 28.74 34.08
N GLN A 85 -30.04 29.53 33.60
CA GLN A 85 -30.48 29.56 32.19
C GLN A 85 -29.66 30.52 31.31
N ARG A 86 -28.76 31.31 31.89
CA ARG A 86 -27.85 32.15 31.11
C ARG A 86 -27.01 31.29 30.19
N VAL A 87 -26.78 31.82 28.99
CA VAL A 87 -26.06 31.08 27.93
C VAL A 87 -24.66 31.66 27.77
N CYS A 88 -23.70 30.78 27.67
CA CYS A 88 -22.37 31.07 27.19
C CYS A 88 -22.29 30.63 25.71
N LYS A 89 -22.09 31.61 24.82
CA LYS A 89 -21.93 31.40 23.38
C LYS A 89 -20.44 31.34 23.05
N ILE A 90 -20.06 30.34 22.29
CA ILE A 90 -18.67 30.09 21.90
C ILE A 90 -18.54 30.32 20.41
N TYR A 91 -17.66 31.21 20.02
CA TYR A 91 -17.30 31.53 18.66
C TYR A 91 -15.87 31.08 18.41
N LEU A 92 -15.60 30.62 17.20
CA LEU A 92 -14.25 30.31 16.76
C LEU A 92 -13.80 31.44 15.82
N SER A 93 -12.74 32.14 16.20
CA SER A 93 -12.14 33.15 15.35
C SER A 93 -11.21 32.50 14.35
N GLU A 94 -11.55 32.64 13.08
CA GLU A 94 -10.55 32.52 12.01
C GLU A 94 -9.74 33.83 11.99
N GLN A 95 -8.46 33.76 11.72
CA GLN A 95 -7.62 34.96 11.59
C GLN A 95 -8.23 35.88 10.53
N ASN A 96 -8.78 37.04 10.92
CA ASN A 96 -9.30 38.14 10.07
C ASN A 96 -10.79 38.17 9.71
N THR A 97 -11.72 37.73 10.50
CA THR A 97 -13.14 37.80 10.16
C THR A 97 -13.97 38.66 11.11
N ALA A 98 -15.22 38.94 10.69
CA ALA A 98 -16.24 39.75 11.32
C ALA A 98 -16.39 39.58 12.84
N SER A 99 -16.96 40.60 13.52
CA SER A 99 -17.21 40.54 14.96
C SER A 99 -18.12 39.35 15.35
N PRO A 100 -18.04 38.83 16.58
CA PRO A 100 -18.91 37.73 17.04
C PRO A 100 -20.40 37.98 16.85
N GLU A 101 -20.82 39.25 16.83
CA GLU A 101 -22.22 39.64 16.65
C GLU A 101 -22.76 39.37 15.24
N GLU A 102 -21.88 39.21 14.26
CA GLU A 102 -22.24 38.95 12.85
C GLU A 102 -22.08 37.46 12.47
N ARG A 103 -21.75 36.60 13.44
CA ARG A 103 -21.49 35.15 13.22
C ARG A 103 -22.49 34.31 14.02
N GLU A 104 -22.79 33.14 13.52
CA GLU A 104 -23.45 32.09 14.32
C GLU A 104 -22.45 31.46 15.32
N PRO A 105 -22.87 31.21 16.56
CA PRO A 105 -22.01 30.58 17.55
C PRO A 105 -21.70 29.14 17.13
N ALA A 106 -20.44 28.71 17.21
CA ALA A 106 -20.00 27.36 16.97
C ALA A 106 -20.57 26.36 18.00
N ALA A 107 -20.80 26.84 19.22
CA ALA A 107 -21.50 26.10 20.28
C ALA A 107 -22.10 27.05 21.31
N SER A 108 -23.11 26.60 22.03
CA SER A 108 -23.69 27.31 23.16
C SER A 108 -23.92 26.34 24.32
N ILE A 109 -23.81 26.86 25.56
CA ILE A 109 -23.99 26.05 26.78
C ILE A 109 -24.55 26.93 27.88
N THR A 110 -25.44 26.38 28.71
CA THR A 110 -26.02 27.12 29.84
C THR A 110 -25.08 27.07 31.06
N PHE A 111 -25.28 28.03 31.97
CA PHE A 111 -24.53 28.06 33.24
C PHE A 111 -24.83 26.83 34.11
N ALA A 112 -26.05 26.32 34.06
CA ALA A 112 -26.42 25.07 34.75
C ALA A 112 -25.61 23.87 34.22
N GLU A 113 -25.48 23.76 32.89
CA GLU A 113 -24.68 22.68 32.26
C GLU A 113 -23.19 22.83 32.55
N LEU A 114 -22.69 24.06 32.74
CA LEU A 114 -21.31 24.32 33.17
C LEU A 114 -21.08 24.01 34.64
N GLY A 115 -22.12 23.73 35.44
CA GLY A 115 -22.03 23.50 36.87
C GLY A 115 -21.75 24.77 37.68
N VAL A 116 -22.23 25.93 37.17
CA VAL A 116 -22.01 27.22 37.78
C VAL A 116 -23.12 27.52 38.77
N SER A 117 -22.76 27.94 39.96
CA SER A 117 -23.68 28.40 41.01
C SER A 117 -23.02 29.53 41.83
N PRO A 118 -23.80 30.35 42.55
CA PRO A 118 -23.22 31.35 43.45
C PRO A 118 -22.47 30.73 44.60
N GLU A 119 -21.24 31.18 44.89
CA GLU A 119 -20.41 30.67 46.00
C GLU A 119 -21.10 30.88 47.36
N ALA A 120 -21.79 32.02 47.54
CA ALA A 120 -22.50 32.33 48.79
C ALA A 120 -23.99 31.91 48.79
N GLY A 121 -24.42 31.09 47.77
CA GLY A 121 -25.84 30.85 47.52
C GLY A 121 -26.55 32.04 46.91
N TYR A 122 -27.76 31.82 46.41
CA TYR A 122 -28.57 32.87 45.74
C TYR A 122 -29.01 33.99 46.72
N ASP A 123 -29.33 33.60 47.96
CA ASP A 123 -29.66 34.54 49.06
C ASP A 123 -28.45 35.42 49.43
N GLY A 124 -27.26 34.79 49.58
CA GLY A 124 -26.02 35.47 49.87
C GLY A 124 -25.59 36.42 48.74
N MET A 125 -25.78 36.00 47.48
CA MET A 125 -25.51 36.82 46.30
C MET A 125 -26.42 38.06 46.27
N ALA A 126 -27.75 37.89 46.40
CA ALA A 126 -28.71 38.99 46.43
C ALA A 126 -28.46 39.92 47.61
N LYS A 127 -28.24 39.38 48.81
CA LYS A 127 -27.96 40.12 50.02
C LYS A 127 -26.69 40.94 49.93
N SER A 128 -25.60 40.38 49.38
CA SER A 128 -24.34 41.09 49.21
C SER A 128 -24.51 42.31 48.27
N ALA A 129 -25.19 42.12 47.13
CA ALA A 129 -25.46 43.18 46.18
C ALA A 129 -26.36 44.29 46.80
N TYR A 130 -27.39 43.88 47.58
CA TYR A 130 -28.25 44.79 48.28
C TYR A 130 -27.50 45.65 49.31
N ILE A 131 -26.64 45.02 50.12
CA ILE A 131 -25.79 45.72 51.09
C ILE A 131 -24.82 46.70 50.39
N LEU A 132 -24.18 46.29 49.28
CA LEU A 132 -23.33 47.16 48.49
C LEU A 132 -24.05 48.37 47.89
N GLN A 133 -25.35 48.24 47.63
CA GLN A 133 -26.20 49.31 47.08
C GLN A 133 -26.71 50.22 48.19
N HIS A 134 -27.24 49.69 49.34
CA HIS A 134 -27.93 50.39 50.37
C HIS A 134 -27.08 50.65 51.64
N GLY A 135 -25.98 49.88 51.84
CA GLY A 135 -25.17 49.95 53.03
C GLY A 135 -24.14 51.09 53.08
N LYS A 136 -24.20 52.02 52.16
CA LYS A 136 -23.32 53.20 52.10
C LYS A 136 -23.89 54.34 52.93
N GLY A 137 -23.10 55.36 53.25
CA GLY A 137 -23.59 56.55 53.94
C GLY A 137 -24.69 57.25 53.15
N TYR A 138 -25.59 58.00 53.86
CA TYR A 138 -26.84 58.58 53.36
C TYR A 138 -26.70 59.24 51.98
N CYS A 139 -25.75 60.17 51.79
CA CYS A 139 -25.50 60.85 50.52
C CYS A 139 -24.95 59.92 49.43
N SER A 140 -24.13 58.93 49.81
CA SER A 140 -23.53 57.98 48.86
C SER A 140 -24.59 57.04 48.28
N THR A 141 -25.54 56.57 49.07
CA THR A 141 -26.70 55.78 48.63
C THR A 141 -27.59 56.58 47.72
N GLY A 142 -27.90 57.86 48.09
CA GLY A 142 -28.66 58.77 47.23
C GLY A 142 -27.99 59.06 45.88
N PHE A 143 -26.65 59.16 45.87
CA PHE A 143 -25.90 59.33 44.63
C PHE A 143 -25.92 58.04 43.75
N THR A 144 -25.89 56.90 44.39
CA THR A 144 -26.04 55.60 43.68
C THR A 144 -27.46 55.51 43.05
N TYR A 145 -28.51 55.91 43.79
CA TYR A 145 -29.86 55.96 43.28
C TYR A 145 -30.02 56.96 42.12
N LEU A 146 -29.46 58.17 42.26
CA LEU A 146 -29.47 59.17 41.19
C LEU A 146 -28.79 58.66 39.91
N LYS A 147 -27.66 57.97 40.03
CA LYS A 147 -26.98 57.36 38.90
C LYS A 147 -27.86 56.30 38.20
N SER A 148 -28.57 55.50 38.99
CA SER A 148 -29.50 54.50 38.44
C SER A 148 -30.67 55.13 37.73
N LEU A 149 -31.26 56.23 38.23
CA LEU A 149 -32.33 56.98 37.56
C LEU A 149 -31.89 57.62 36.23
N LEU A 150 -30.61 57.96 36.08
CA LEU A 150 -30.03 58.49 34.85
C LEU A 150 -29.65 57.40 33.83
N GLY A 151 -30.15 56.19 34.03
CA GLY A 151 -29.97 55.08 33.10
C GLY A 151 -28.56 54.47 33.11
N LYS A 152 -27.73 54.75 34.13
CA LYS A 152 -26.43 54.10 34.31
C LYS A 152 -26.63 52.75 34.97
N ASN A 153 -26.44 51.68 34.21
CA ASN A 153 -26.48 50.33 34.74
C ASN A 153 -25.52 50.16 35.90
N THR A 154 -25.99 49.59 37.01
CA THR A 154 -25.19 49.21 38.15
C THR A 154 -25.10 47.71 38.21
N GLY A 155 -23.99 47.15 37.69
CA GLY A 155 -23.71 45.72 37.74
C GLY A 155 -23.01 45.34 39.05
N TYR A 156 -23.48 44.30 39.66
CA TYR A 156 -22.83 43.63 40.77
C TYR A 156 -22.40 42.25 40.34
N ASN A 157 -21.12 41.91 40.49
CA ASN A 157 -20.60 40.59 40.22
C ASN A 157 -20.22 39.90 41.52
N SER A 158 -20.80 38.76 41.78
CA SER A 158 -20.46 37.90 42.90
C SER A 158 -19.61 36.74 42.44
N SER A 159 -18.80 36.20 43.32
CA SER A 159 -18.01 34.97 43.05
C SER A 159 -18.94 33.80 42.72
N LEU A 160 -18.54 33.07 41.70
CA LEU A 160 -19.25 31.87 41.22
C LEU A 160 -18.44 30.63 41.62
N TYR A 161 -19.12 29.63 42.13
CA TYR A 161 -18.61 28.29 42.36
C TYR A 161 -18.75 27.45 41.10
N TRP A 162 -17.81 26.57 40.87
CA TRP A 162 -17.74 25.67 39.73
C TRP A 162 -17.73 24.21 40.23
N ASP A 163 -18.72 23.42 39.84
CA ASP A 163 -18.65 21.99 40.02
C ASP A 163 -17.65 21.41 39.01
N SER A 164 -16.51 20.96 39.51
CA SER A 164 -15.41 20.48 38.67
C SER A 164 -15.81 19.31 37.75
N ARG A 165 -16.66 18.39 38.24
CA ARG A 165 -17.09 17.22 37.47
C ARG A 165 -18.02 17.65 36.32
N GLN A 166 -18.97 18.52 36.61
CA GLN A 166 -19.88 19.03 35.59
C GLN A 166 -19.14 19.87 34.54
N LEU A 167 -18.21 20.71 34.98
CA LEU A 167 -17.36 21.49 34.07
C LEU A 167 -16.51 20.59 33.19
N ASP A 168 -15.89 19.53 33.74
CA ASP A 168 -15.11 18.57 32.94
C ASP A 168 -15.96 17.90 31.86
N GLN A 169 -17.17 17.49 32.21
CA GLN A 169 -18.11 16.89 31.26
C GLN A 169 -18.59 17.89 30.21
N ALA A 170 -18.79 19.15 30.60
CA ALA A 170 -19.19 20.23 29.69
C ALA A 170 -18.07 20.53 28.69
N ILE A 171 -16.83 20.65 29.17
CA ILE A 171 -15.67 20.87 28.29
C ILE A 171 -15.49 19.70 27.33
N ALA A 172 -15.58 18.45 27.79
CA ALA A 172 -15.45 17.29 26.91
C ALA A 172 -16.56 17.26 25.81
N ARG A 173 -17.80 17.63 26.15
CA ARG A 173 -18.90 17.74 25.17
C ARG A 173 -18.66 18.85 24.17
N LEU A 174 -18.27 20.02 24.63
CA LEU A 174 -17.95 21.16 23.77
C LEU A 174 -16.76 20.85 22.86
N SER A 175 -15.70 20.24 23.39
CA SER A 175 -14.53 19.83 22.62
C SER A 175 -14.91 18.85 21.50
N ALA A 176 -15.81 17.91 21.76
CA ALA A 176 -16.29 16.97 20.75
C ALA A 176 -17.07 17.63 19.60
N VAL A 177 -17.70 18.78 19.87
CA VAL A 177 -18.43 19.57 18.85
C VAL A 177 -17.51 20.53 18.11
N LEU A 178 -16.58 21.16 18.84
CA LEU A 178 -15.69 22.20 18.30
C LEU A 178 -14.52 21.62 17.52
N ASN A 179 -14.08 20.38 17.83
CA ASN A 179 -12.95 19.74 17.19
C ASN A 179 -13.39 18.82 16.07
N SER A 180 -12.69 18.87 14.96
CA SER A 180 -12.88 17.96 13.83
C SER A 180 -11.54 17.47 13.30
N LYS A 181 -11.49 16.18 12.89
CA LYS A 181 -10.30 15.64 12.22
C LYS A 181 -10.30 16.11 10.77
N PRO A 182 -9.10 16.32 10.19
CA PRO A 182 -9.01 16.56 8.76
C PRO A 182 -9.48 15.34 7.99
N LEU A 183 -10.17 15.57 6.89
CA LEU A 183 -10.52 14.57 5.89
C LEU A 183 -9.59 14.76 4.70
N ASP A 184 -8.63 13.84 4.54
CA ASP A 184 -7.73 13.86 3.40
C ASP A 184 -8.51 13.58 2.10
N MET A 185 -8.04 14.15 0.99
CA MET A 185 -8.57 13.82 -0.32
C MET A 185 -8.42 12.32 -0.58
N ALA A 186 -9.47 11.69 -1.09
CA ALA A 186 -9.49 10.30 -1.48
C ALA A 186 -10.08 10.15 -2.88
N PHE A 187 -9.71 9.06 -3.56
CA PHE A 187 -10.32 8.71 -4.83
C PHE A 187 -10.65 7.23 -4.89
N GLN A 188 -11.65 6.89 -5.69
CA GLN A 188 -12.04 5.54 -6.05
C GLN A 188 -12.16 5.45 -7.56
N VAL A 189 -11.63 4.36 -8.13
CA VAL A 189 -11.68 4.10 -9.56
C VAL A 189 -12.91 3.26 -9.85
N GLY A 190 -13.81 3.75 -10.70
CA GLY A 190 -14.94 3.01 -11.28
C GLY A 190 -14.60 2.49 -12.67
N ASP A 191 -15.59 1.97 -13.39
CA ASP A 191 -15.37 1.39 -14.73
C ASP A 191 -15.02 2.44 -15.79
N HIS A 192 -15.65 3.63 -15.73
CA HIS A 192 -15.44 4.73 -16.67
C HIS A 192 -15.42 6.09 -15.96
N SER A 193 -15.10 6.11 -14.69
CA SER A 193 -15.13 7.34 -13.89
C SER A 193 -14.22 7.24 -12.66
N LEU A 194 -13.82 8.40 -12.16
CA LEU A 194 -13.19 8.53 -10.86
C LEU A 194 -14.19 9.20 -9.91
N GLN A 195 -14.34 8.65 -8.72
CA GLN A 195 -15.02 9.29 -7.60
C GLN A 195 -13.97 9.96 -6.73
N LEU A 196 -14.04 11.28 -6.60
CA LEU A 196 -13.10 12.09 -5.85
C LEU A 196 -13.80 12.65 -4.61
N THR A 197 -13.36 12.29 -3.42
CA THR A 197 -13.81 12.93 -2.18
C THR A 197 -12.85 14.08 -1.87
N MET A 198 -13.36 15.30 -1.87
CA MET A 198 -12.56 16.49 -1.66
C MET A 198 -12.03 16.57 -0.23
N ALA A 199 -10.85 17.10 -0.09
CA ALA A 199 -10.24 17.33 1.21
C ALA A 199 -11.08 18.34 2.03
N LYS A 200 -11.10 18.14 3.34
CA LYS A 200 -11.71 19.10 4.28
C LYS A 200 -10.79 19.24 5.48
N ASP A 201 -10.36 20.47 5.72
CA ASP A 201 -9.55 20.77 6.90
C ASP A 201 -10.30 20.43 8.19
N GLY A 202 -9.57 19.93 9.14
CA GLY A 202 -10.01 19.77 10.51
C GLY A 202 -9.72 21.05 11.32
N GLN A 203 -10.23 21.08 12.53
CA GLN A 203 -9.93 22.16 13.47
C GLN A 203 -9.78 21.60 14.89
N SER A 204 -8.98 22.30 15.71
CA SER A 204 -8.72 21.92 17.10
C SER A 204 -8.72 23.11 18.01
N VAL A 205 -9.38 22.98 19.15
CA VAL A 205 -9.36 23.93 20.27
C VAL A 205 -8.89 23.19 21.50
N ALA A 206 -7.88 23.70 22.17
CA ALA A 206 -7.34 23.06 23.37
C ALA A 206 -8.30 23.15 24.56
N ASP A 207 -8.60 22.04 25.21
CA ASP A 207 -9.53 21.91 26.34
C ASP A 207 -9.21 22.87 27.50
N ASN A 208 -7.93 23.08 27.79
CA ASN A 208 -7.47 23.98 28.85
C ASN A 208 -7.70 25.47 28.50
N GLU A 209 -7.59 25.82 27.23
CA GLU A 209 -7.86 27.16 26.74
C GLU A 209 -9.37 27.45 26.72
N LEU A 210 -10.16 26.51 26.18
CA LEU A 210 -11.62 26.56 26.22
C LEU A 210 -12.13 26.73 27.66
N ARG A 211 -11.66 25.90 28.59
CA ARG A 211 -12.00 25.97 30.01
C ARG A 211 -11.67 27.35 30.60
N ARG A 212 -10.44 27.81 30.41
CA ARG A 212 -9.97 29.09 30.97
C ARG A 212 -10.78 30.25 30.43
N SER A 213 -11.06 30.26 29.13
CA SER A 213 -11.80 31.34 28.51
C SER A 213 -13.26 31.37 28.95
N ILE A 214 -13.93 30.20 29.05
CA ILE A 214 -15.28 30.10 29.62
C ILE A 214 -15.30 30.62 31.06
N GLN A 215 -14.39 30.15 31.93
CA GLN A 215 -14.35 30.58 33.32
C GLN A 215 -14.11 32.09 33.48
N ASN A 216 -13.19 32.65 32.68
CA ASN A 216 -12.90 34.07 32.71
C ASN A 216 -14.12 34.92 32.30
N VAL A 217 -14.74 34.57 31.17
CA VAL A 217 -15.86 35.36 30.65
C VAL A 217 -17.08 35.24 31.56
N VAL A 218 -17.45 34.02 31.97
CA VAL A 218 -18.60 33.78 32.86
C VAL A 218 -18.45 34.50 34.22
N GLN A 219 -17.20 34.52 34.76
CA GLN A 219 -16.95 35.19 36.07
C GLN A 219 -17.07 36.71 36.01
N VAL A 220 -16.66 37.35 34.89
CA VAL A 220 -16.61 38.83 34.79
C VAL A 220 -17.75 39.43 33.96
N SER A 221 -18.45 38.64 33.17
CA SER A 221 -19.52 39.17 32.29
C SER A 221 -20.73 39.64 33.09
N SER A 222 -21.03 40.91 32.92
CA SER A 222 -22.29 41.55 33.40
C SER A 222 -23.39 41.54 32.35
N ASP A 223 -23.07 41.12 31.13
CA ASP A 223 -24.02 41.07 30.01
C ASP A 223 -24.92 39.86 30.13
N PRO A 224 -26.15 39.90 29.56
CA PRO A 224 -27.08 38.79 29.60
C PRO A 224 -26.54 37.52 28.94
N GLU A 225 -25.65 37.66 27.99
CA GLU A 225 -24.95 36.56 27.29
C GLU A 225 -23.44 36.62 27.58
N ALA A 226 -22.86 35.50 27.87
CA ALA A 226 -21.42 35.37 28.00
C ALA A 226 -20.86 34.96 26.61
N ILE A 227 -20.00 35.79 26.02
CA ILE A 227 -19.41 35.56 24.71
C ILE A 227 -17.94 35.15 24.87
N VAL A 228 -17.62 33.96 24.40
CA VAL A 228 -16.26 33.43 24.33
C VAL A 228 -15.85 33.35 22.86
N ASP A 229 -14.81 34.05 22.49
CA ASP A 229 -14.21 33.98 21.14
C ASP A 229 -12.81 33.35 21.27
N LEU A 230 -12.59 32.24 20.57
CA LEU A 230 -11.38 31.42 20.68
C LEU A 230 -10.76 31.19 19.29
N PRO A 231 -9.43 31.30 19.18
CA PRO A 231 -8.76 30.84 17.96
C PRO A 231 -8.85 29.31 17.86
N ALA A 232 -9.24 28.82 16.69
CA ALA A 232 -9.11 27.39 16.36
C ALA A 232 -7.81 27.17 15.59
N GLU A 233 -7.08 26.12 15.95
CA GLU A 233 -5.96 25.63 15.16
C GLU A 233 -6.53 24.87 13.97
N ILE A 234 -6.19 25.28 12.75
CA ILE A 234 -6.57 24.56 11.53
C ILE A 234 -5.63 23.37 11.36
N LEU A 235 -6.22 22.19 11.21
CA LEU A 235 -5.53 20.95 10.91
C LEU A 235 -5.65 20.71 9.40
N PRO A 236 -4.57 20.95 8.62
CA PRO A 236 -4.68 20.89 7.17
C PRO A 236 -4.88 19.45 6.70
N ALA A 237 -5.83 19.26 5.81
CA ALA A 237 -6.05 18.01 5.09
C ALA A 237 -5.08 17.90 3.91
N LYS A 238 -4.71 16.67 3.53
CA LYS A 238 -3.89 16.43 2.35
C LYS A 238 -4.75 16.54 1.10
N THR A 239 -4.27 17.32 0.15
CA THR A 239 -4.88 17.50 -1.16
C THR A 239 -3.98 17.01 -2.26
N LEU A 240 -4.57 16.65 -3.39
CA LEU A 240 -3.88 16.38 -4.65
C LEU A 240 -4.41 17.36 -5.69
N THR A 241 -3.56 17.81 -6.61
CA THR A 241 -4.00 18.48 -7.83
C THR A 241 -4.47 17.45 -8.85
N ALA A 242 -5.27 17.84 -9.83
CA ALA A 242 -5.65 16.94 -10.92
C ALA A 242 -4.43 16.40 -11.67
N GLN A 243 -3.36 17.20 -11.82
CA GLN A 243 -2.10 16.75 -12.40
C GLN A 243 -1.44 15.65 -11.55
N GLN A 244 -1.34 15.84 -10.24
CA GLN A 244 -0.76 14.82 -9.35
C GLN A 244 -1.58 13.53 -9.34
N LEU A 245 -2.90 13.64 -9.40
CA LEU A 245 -3.80 12.49 -9.51
C LEU A 245 -3.59 11.76 -10.84
N HIS A 246 -3.50 12.52 -11.94
CA HIS A 246 -3.22 11.97 -13.26
C HIS A 246 -1.86 11.26 -13.27
N ASP A 247 -0.80 11.88 -12.76
CA ASP A 247 0.54 11.30 -12.71
C ASP A 247 0.62 10.00 -11.88
N GLN A 248 -0.26 9.84 -10.89
CA GLN A 248 -0.38 8.61 -10.09
C GLN A 248 -1.13 7.49 -10.83
N LEU A 249 -2.10 7.85 -11.66
CA LEU A 249 -3.01 6.92 -12.32
C LEU A 249 -2.68 6.69 -13.79
N HIS A 250 -2.03 7.68 -14.45
CA HIS A 250 -1.61 7.58 -15.83
C HIS A 250 -0.34 6.76 -15.93
N GLY A 251 -0.43 5.55 -16.49
CA GLY A 251 0.71 4.66 -16.65
C GLY A 251 0.32 3.39 -17.39
N GLU A 252 1.31 2.56 -17.69
CA GLU A 252 1.06 1.23 -18.23
C GLU A 252 0.28 0.39 -17.22
N VAL A 253 -0.82 -0.20 -17.68
CA VAL A 253 -1.56 -1.20 -16.91
C VAL A 253 -0.65 -2.37 -16.63
N ARG A 254 -0.54 -2.75 -15.38
CA ARG A 254 0.24 -3.91 -14.96
C ARG A 254 -0.57 -4.81 -14.07
N ASN A 255 -0.55 -6.10 -14.41
CA ASN A 255 -1.10 -7.14 -13.55
C ASN A 255 -0.35 -7.23 -12.22
N ALA A 256 -1.02 -7.68 -11.19
CA ALA A 256 -0.37 -8.07 -9.96
C ALA A 256 0.72 -9.12 -10.25
N SER A 257 1.84 -9.03 -9.58
CA SER A 257 3.01 -9.88 -9.76
C SER A 257 3.52 -10.42 -8.42
N TYR A 258 4.46 -11.37 -8.47
CA TYR A 258 5.08 -11.94 -7.28
C TYR A 258 6.54 -11.50 -7.18
N ASP A 259 6.92 -10.92 -6.05
CA ASP A 259 8.31 -10.60 -5.73
C ASP A 259 8.94 -11.72 -4.91
N SER A 260 9.84 -12.47 -5.56
CA SER A 260 10.55 -13.59 -4.91
C SER A 260 11.58 -13.15 -3.86
N ALA A 261 12.02 -11.90 -3.86
CA ALA A 261 12.98 -11.39 -2.89
C ALA A 261 12.32 -11.09 -1.55
N THR A 262 11.09 -10.61 -1.58
CA THR A 262 10.30 -10.26 -0.38
C THR A 262 9.24 -11.29 -0.03
N ASP A 263 9.06 -12.34 -0.86
CA ASP A 263 8.01 -13.37 -0.74
C ASP A 263 6.61 -12.74 -0.63
N SER A 264 6.34 -11.73 -1.47
CA SER A 264 5.11 -10.95 -1.42
C SER A 264 4.49 -10.69 -2.80
N ILE A 265 3.20 -10.39 -2.80
CA ILE A 265 2.49 -9.95 -4.01
C ILE A 265 2.70 -8.45 -4.15
N VAL A 266 3.18 -8.04 -5.32
CA VAL A 266 3.19 -6.64 -5.76
C VAL A 266 1.82 -6.36 -6.35
N PRO A 267 1.08 -5.35 -5.83
CA PRO A 267 -0.22 -5.00 -6.36
C PRO A 267 -0.18 -4.62 -7.84
N GLU A 268 -1.31 -4.79 -8.47
CA GLU A 268 -1.60 -4.32 -9.82
C GLU A 268 -1.50 -2.80 -9.94
N GLN A 269 -1.34 -2.33 -11.15
CA GLN A 269 -1.42 -0.91 -11.49
C GLN A 269 -2.53 -0.70 -12.52
N LEU A 270 -3.52 0.10 -12.15
CA LEU A 270 -4.54 0.59 -13.05
C LEU A 270 -3.97 1.64 -13.99
N GLY A 271 -4.49 1.72 -15.21
CA GLY A 271 -4.31 2.88 -16.07
C GLY A 271 -5.56 3.75 -16.04
N ALA A 272 -5.39 5.05 -15.85
CA ALA A 272 -6.48 6.01 -16.00
C ALA A 272 -6.01 7.22 -16.77
N ASP A 273 -6.83 7.66 -17.72
CA ASP A 273 -6.61 8.88 -18.47
C ASP A 273 -7.86 9.76 -18.41
N PHE A 274 -7.69 11.07 -18.23
CA PHE A 274 -8.78 12.03 -18.11
C PHE A 274 -8.30 13.45 -18.46
N ASP A 275 -9.25 14.34 -18.79
CA ASP A 275 -8.97 15.75 -19.02
C ASP A 275 -8.59 16.45 -17.71
N ILE A 276 -7.31 16.69 -17.52
CA ILE A 276 -6.73 17.31 -16.32
C ILE A 276 -7.35 18.68 -16.04
N ALA A 277 -7.58 19.50 -17.09
CA ALA A 277 -8.12 20.84 -16.92
C ALA A 277 -9.58 20.82 -16.49
N ALA A 278 -10.38 19.91 -17.06
CA ALA A 278 -11.77 19.73 -16.69
C ALA A 278 -11.91 19.20 -15.25
N VAL A 279 -11.06 18.24 -14.86
CA VAL A 279 -11.06 17.68 -13.50
C VAL A 279 -10.60 18.73 -12.49
N GLN A 280 -9.52 19.49 -12.77
CA GLN A 280 -9.07 20.54 -11.87
C GLN A 280 -10.15 21.60 -11.65
N LYS A 281 -10.83 22.02 -12.72
CA LYS A 281 -11.96 22.96 -12.61
C LYS A 281 -13.08 22.41 -11.72
N ALA A 282 -13.45 21.15 -11.89
CA ALA A 282 -14.49 20.52 -11.07
C ALA A 282 -14.07 20.44 -9.58
N MET A 283 -12.79 20.16 -9.32
CA MET A 283 -12.23 20.16 -7.97
C MET A 283 -12.23 21.55 -7.33
N ASP A 284 -11.90 22.60 -8.09
CA ASP A 284 -11.88 24.00 -7.61
C ASP A 284 -13.29 24.55 -7.30
N GLU A 285 -14.32 24.03 -7.99
CA GLU A 285 -15.72 24.42 -7.81
C GLU A 285 -16.43 23.63 -6.69
N ALA A 286 -15.83 22.55 -6.23
CA ALA A 286 -16.43 21.64 -5.25
C ALA A 286 -16.30 22.14 -3.81
N ALA A 287 -17.29 21.82 -2.99
CA ALA A 287 -17.24 22.11 -1.56
C ALA A 287 -16.30 21.17 -0.81
N PRO A 288 -15.66 21.62 0.29
CA PRO A 288 -14.83 20.75 1.14
C PRO A 288 -15.61 19.53 1.65
N GLY A 289 -15.07 18.34 1.42
CA GLY A 289 -15.67 17.05 1.79
C GLY A 289 -16.74 16.54 0.81
N GLU A 290 -17.00 17.25 -0.28
CA GLU A 290 -17.91 16.82 -1.34
C GLU A 290 -17.32 15.65 -2.13
N THR A 291 -18.18 14.76 -2.64
CA THR A 291 -17.78 13.69 -3.54
C THR A 291 -18.22 14.00 -4.97
N LEU A 292 -17.24 14.11 -5.86
CA LEU A 292 -17.41 14.33 -7.28
C LEU A 292 -17.31 13.02 -8.05
N THR A 293 -18.02 12.93 -9.18
CA THR A 293 -17.81 11.86 -10.17
C THR A 293 -17.35 12.51 -11.47
N VAL A 294 -16.13 12.22 -11.89
CA VAL A 294 -15.53 12.75 -13.12
C VAL A 294 -15.33 11.60 -14.12
N PRO A 295 -15.58 11.83 -15.43
CA PRO A 295 -15.35 10.80 -16.44
C PRO A 295 -13.85 10.54 -16.60
N ALA A 296 -13.48 9.28 -16.76
CA ALA A 296 -12.13 8.84 -17.03
C ALA A 296 -12.13 7.58 -17.91
N ASP A 297 -11.11 7.44 -18.76
CA ASP A 297 -10.84 6.21 -19.49
C ASP A 297 -10.00 5.30 -18.60
N ILE A 298 -10.64 4.22 -18.11
CA ILE A 298 -10.04 3.32 -17.12
C ILE A 298 -9.65 2.02 -17.80
N GLN A 299 -8.37 1.71 -17.74
CA GLN A 299 -7.84 0.42 -18.16
C GLN A 299 -7.60 -0.45 -16.92
N GLN A 300 -8.35 -1.54 -16.84
CA GLN A 300 -8.27 -2.48 -15.72
C GLN A 300 -7.18 -3.53 -16.00
N PRO A 301 -6.38 -3.94 -14.99
CA PRO A 301 -5.51 -5.10 -15.10
C PRO A 301 -6.34 -6.39 -15.20
N GLU A 302 -5.80 -7.39 -15.88
CA GLU A 302 -6.47 -8.70 -16.00
C GLU A 302 -6.35 -9.53 -14.70
N VAL A 303 -5.33 -9.25 -13.88
CA VAL A 303 -5.06 -9.98 -12.63
C VAL A 303 -4.83 -8.97 -11.50
N THR A 304 -5.69 -8.99 -10.49
CA THR A 304 -5.53 -8.19 -9.28
C THR A 304 -4.71 -8.94 -8.21
N ALA A 305 -4.21 -8.22 -7.21
CA ALA A 305 -3.53 -8.82 -6.06
C ALA A 305 -4.45 -9.77 -5.28
N ALA A 306 -5.74 -9.49 -5.23
CA ALA A 306 -6.73 -10.34 -4.60
C ALA A 306 -6.92 -11.66 -5.37
N ASP A 307 -7.03 -11.57 -6.71
CA ASP A 307 -7.13 -12.75 -7.58
C ASP A 307 -5.87 -13.59 -7.48
N LEU A 308 -4.69 -12.95 -7.59
CA LEU A 308 -3.42 -13.65 -7.51
C LEU A 308 -3.24 -14.36 -6.16
N LYS A 309 -3.59 -13.71 -5.07
CA LYS A 309 -3.52 -14.31 -3.72
C LYS A 309 -4.38 -15.55 -3.56
N ALA A 310 -5.54 -15.58 -4.21
CA ALA A 310 -6.47 -16.71 -4.11
C ALA A 310 -5.97 -17.97 -4.84
N VAL A 311 -5.12 -17.81 -5.86
CA VAL A 311 -4.75 -18.90 -6.78
C VAL A 311 -3.25 -19.11 -6.95
N LEU A 312 -2.41 -18.36 -6.25
CA LEU A 312 -0.95 -18.38 -6.41
C LEU A 312 -0.36 -19.79 -6.24
N PHE A 313 0.27 -20.30 -7.30
CA PHE A 313 0.93 -21.62 -7.36
C PHE A 313 0.01 -22.80 -6.95
N ARG A 314 -1.30 -22.67 -7.13
CA ARG A 314 -2.31 -23.65 -6.72
C ARG A 314 -2.19 -24.97 -7.44
N ASP A 315 -1.84 -24.92 -8.73
CA ASP A 315 -1.93 -26.07 -9.65
C ASP A 315 -0.55 -26.55 -10.08
N VAL A 316 -0.44 -27.85 -10.39
CA VAL A 316 0.70 -28.42 -11.13
C VAL A 316 0.36 -28.34 -12.61
N LEU A 317 0.99 -27.41 -13.33
CA LEU A 317 0.78 -27.23 -14.78
C LEU A 317 1.40 -28.37 -15.58
N GLY A 318 2.55 -28.86 -15.14
CA GLY A 318 3.24 -29.98 -15.78
C GLY A 318 4.28 -30.61 -14.85
N GLU A 319 4.48 -31.91 -14.97
CA GLU A 319 5.48 -32.68 -14.24
C GLU A 319 6.26 -33.61 -15.18
N ALA A 320 7.59 -33.59 -15.03
CA ALA A 320 8.46 -34.54 -15.68
C ALA A 320 9.36 -35.25 -14.68
N LYS A 321 9.64 -36.53 -14.95
CA LYS A 321 10.46 -37.36 -14.06
C LYS A 321 11.44 -38.20 -14.87
N THR A 322 12.72 -38.14 -14.50
CA THR A 322 13.79 -38.92 -15.17
C THR A 322 14.61 -39.70 -14.16
N HIS A 323 15.06 -40.93 -14.53
CA HIS A 323 15.92 -41.74 -13.71
C HIS A 323 17.37 -41.25 -13.86
N VAL A 324 18.05 -40.99 -12.73
CA VAL A 324 19.42 -40.48 -12.68
C VAL A 324 20.36 -41.63 -12.28
N SER A 325 21.22 -42.03 -13.19
CA SER A 325 22.22 -43.09 -12.97
C SER A 325 23.64 -42.58 -13.29
N GLY A 326 24.65 -43.36 -12.96
CA GLY A 326 26.07 -43.10 -13.25
C GLY A 326 26.91 -42.80 -12.01
N SER A 327 28.06 -42.13 -12.20
CA SER A 327 29.02 -41.85 -11.13
C SER A 327 28.43 -40.92 -10.04
N ALA A 328 29.01 -40.99 -8.84
CA ALA A 328 28.64 -40.09 -7.74
C ALA A 328 28.79 -38.59 -8.12
N GLY A 329 29.82 -38.27 -8.94
CA GLY A 329 30.02 -36.91 -9.48
C GLY A 329 28.87 -36.47 -10.36
N ARG A 330 28.40 -37.31 -11.29
CA ARG A 330 27.27 -37.05 -12.17
C ARG A 330 25.99 -36.85 -11.38
N ILE A 331 25.68 -37.75 -10.44
CA ILE A 331 24.48 -37.62 -9.59
C ILE A 331 24.55 -36.36 -8.75
N GLY A 332 25.73 -36.02 -8.23
CA GLY A 332 25.94 -34.76 -7.49
C GLY A 332 25.69 -33.52 -8.34
N ASN A 333 26.17 -33.51 -9.59
CA ASN A 333 25.95 -32.39 -10.53
C ASN A 333 24.46 -32.19 -10.89
N VAL A 334 23.73 -33.28 -11.13
CA VAL A 334 22.28 -33.23 -11.39
C VAL A 334 21.53 -32.69 -10.18
N LYS A 335 21.85 -33.18 -8.96
CA LYS A 335 21.24 -32.66 -7.72
C LYS A 335 21.53 -31.18 -7.54
N LEU A 336 22.78 -30.77 -7.70
CA LEU A 336 23.20 -29.39 -7.51
C LEU A 336 22.50 -28.43 -8.52
N SER A 337 22.53 -28.80 -9.81
CA SER A 337 21.85 -27.97 -10.82
C SER A 337 20.34 -27.91 -10.61
N ALA A 338 19.69 -28.99 -10.15
CA ALA A 338 18.30 -29.00 -9.78
C ALA A 338 18.01 -28.11 -8.56
N GLN A 339 18.87 -28.16 -7.52
CA GLN A 339 18.74 -27.28 -6.35
C GLN A 339 18.86 -25.80 -6.70
N ILE A 340 19.74 -25.43 -7.62
CA ILE A 340 19.92 -24.03 -8.05
C ILE A 340 18.66 -23.46 -8.70
N ILE A 341 17.97 -24.25 -9.50
CA ILE A 341 16.74 -23.79 -10.18
C ILE A 341 15.47 -23.98 -9.33
N ASN A 342 15.56 -24.68 -8.20
CA ASN A 342 14.42 -24.95 -7.33
C ASN A 342 13.92 -23.68 -6.67
N GLY A 343 12.62 -23.42 -6.78
CA GLY A 343 11.97 -22.25 -6.18
C GLY A 343 12.01 -20.99 -7.03
N LEU A 344 12.68 -21.01 -8.20
CA LEU A 344 12.66 -19.85 -9.09
C LEU A 344 11.24 -19.59 -9.58
N VAL A 345 10.85 -18.32 -9.56
CA VAL A 345 9.55 -17.83 -10.01
C VAL A 345 9.74 -16.96 -11.24
N LEU A 346 8.84 -17.08 -12.20
CA LEU A 346 8.73 -16.21 -13.37
C LEU A 346 7.33 -15.60 -13.37
N ASN A 347 7.24 -14.28 -13.35
CA ASN A 347 6.01 -13.57 -13.60
C ASN A 347 5.58 -13.70 -15.08
N SER A 348 4.37 -13.26 -15.40
CA SER A 348 3.88 -13.23 -16.78
C SER A 348 4.85 -12.47 -17.69
N GLY A 349 5.17 -13.04 -18.86
CA GLY A 349 6.12 -12.48 -19.83
C GLY A 349 7.60 -12.63 -19.49
N GLU A 350 7.98 -13.09 -18.30
CA GLU A 350 9.39 -13.28 -17.94
C GLU A 350 9.98 -14.53 -18.57
N THR A 351 11.25 -14.43 -18.96
CA THR A 351 12.00 -15.51 -19.63
C THR A 351 13.05 -16.10 -18.71
N PHE A 352 13.02 -17.43 -18.58
CA PHE A 352 14.05 -18.21 -17.91
C PHE A 352 15.22 -18.52 -18.86
N SER A 353 16.44 -18.47 -18.35
CA SER A 353 17.65 -18.99 -18.99
C SER A 353 18.33 -19.99 -18.08
N TYR A 354 18.54 -21.22 -18.54
CA TYR A 354 19.22 -22.23 -17.77
C TYR A 354 20.69 -21.85 -17.47
N ASN A 355 21.41 -21.37 -18.48
CA ASN A 355 22.78 -20.91 -18.30
C ASN A 355 22.85 -19.67 -17.42
N GLY A 356 21.89 -18.75 -17.55
CA GLY A 356 21.78 -17.56 -16.70
C GLY A 356 21.57 -17.93 -15.23
N SER A 357 20.65 -18.85 -14.95
CA SER A 357 20.29 -19.26 -13.59
C SER A 357 21.35 -20.17 -12.96
N VAL A 358 21.78 -21.22 -13.66
CA VAL A 358 22.77 -22.19 -13.13
C VAL A 358 24.19 -21.60 -13.13
N GLY A 359 24.52 -20.72 -14.06
CA GLY A 359 25.84 -20.10 -14.18
C GLY A 359 26.93 -21.04 -14.65
N LYS A 360 28.19 -20.59 -14.62
CA LYS A 360 29.35 -21.37 -14.99
C LYS A 360 29.55 -22.57 -14.02
N ARG A 361 29.79 -23.77 -14.59
CA ARG A 361 29.98 -25.00 -13.83
C ARG A 361 31.45 -25.10 -13.47
N THR A 362 31.79 -24.84 -12.22
CA THR A 362 33.15 -24.83 -11.72
C THR A 362 33.28 -25.67 -10.43
N ALA A 363 34.49 -26.15 -10.12
CA ALA A 363 34.71 -26.98 -8.93
C ALA A 363 34.45 -26.21 -7.61
N ASP A 364 34.79 -24.93 -7.56
CA ASP A 364 34.51 -24.02 -6.42
C ASP A 364 33.02 -23.82 -6.15
N ARG A 365 32.17 -23.98 -7.16
CA ARG A 365 30.71 -23.98 -7.02
C ARG A 365 30.11 -25.36 -6.69
N GLY A 366 30.96 -26.35 -6.46
CA GLY A 366 30.58 -27.72 -6.05
C GLY A 366 30.33 -28.69 -7.19
N PHE A 367 30.50 -28.29 -8.46
CA PHE A 367 30.41 -29.21 -9.58
C PHE A 367 31.64 -30.13 -9.66
N LYS A 368 31.43 -31.38 -10.05
CA LYS A 368 32.44 -32.43 -10.09
C LYS A 368 32.69 -32.91 -11.52
N PRO A 369 33.90 -33.43 -11.81
CA PRO A 369 34.15 -34.15 -13.05
C PRO A 369 33.19 -35.32 -13.18
N ALA A 370 32.62 -35.49 -14.38
CA ALA A 370 31.81 -36.63 -14.74
C ALA A 370 31.73 -36.75 -16.27
N PRO A 371 31.42 -37.95 -16.81
CA PRO A 371 31.36 -38.16 -18.25
C PRO A 371 30.41 -37.20 -18.96
N ALA A 372 30.91 -36.52 -19.98
CA ALA A 372 30.21 -35.64 -20.89
C ALA A 372 30.66 -35.90 -22.33
N TYR A 373 29.80 -35.53 -23.30
CA TYR A 373 30.16 -35.62 -24.71
C TYR A 373 30.72 -34.28 -25.19
N VAL A 374 32.02 -34.22 -25.41
CA VAL A 374 32.72 -33.04 -25.92
C VAL A 374 33.28 -33.35 -27.31
N LYS A 375 32.88 -32.59 -28.32
CA LYS A 375 33.29 -32.78 -29.73
C LYS A 375 33.09 -34.20 -30.29
N GLY A 376 32.20 -34.97 -29.69
CA GLY A 376 31.89 -36.34 -30.12
C GLY A 376 32.61 -37.45 -29.35
N GLU A 377 33.50 -37.09 -28.45
CA GLU A 377 34.20 -38.01 -27.54
C GLU A 377 33.58 -37.95 -26.14
N THR A 378 33.73 -39.05 -25.40
CA THR A 378 33.32 -39.11 -23.99
C THR A 378 34.52 -38.70 -23.16
N VAL A 379 34.43 -37.57 -22.45
CA VAL A 379 35.51 -37.07 -21.56
C VAL A 379 34.91 -36.71 -20.21
N ASP A 380 35.73 -36.77 -19.17
CA ASP A 380 35.32 -36.25 -17.86
C ASP A 380 35.40 -34.71 -17.86
N GLU A 381 34.26 -34.05 -17.72
CA GLU A 381 34.13 -32.60 -17.69
C GLU A 381 33.44 -32.16 -16.38
N ILE A 382 33.89 -31.03 -15.81
CA ILE A 382 33.24 -30.44 -14.62
C ILE A 382 31.80 -30.04 -14.99
N GLY A 383 30.82 -30.60 -14.26
CA GLY A 383 29.40 -30.39 -14.56
C GLY A 383 28.78 -31.44 -15.47
N GLY A 384 29.51 -32.53 -15.82
CA GLY A 384 28.92 -33.63 -16.61
C GLY A 384 27.61 -34.15 -16.00
N GLY A 385 26.58 -34.33 -16.84
CA GLY A 385 25.25 -34.82 -16.45
C GLY A 385 24.16 -33.73 -16.29
N ILE A 386 24.49 -32.47 -16.22
CA ILE A 386 23.50 -31.39 -15.96
C ILE A 386 22.44 -31.24 -17.09
N CYS A 387 22.75 -31.67 -18.30
CA CYS A 387 21.77 -31.68 -19.39
C CYS A 387 20.54 -32.56 -19.08
N GLN A 388 20.67 -33.50 -18.12
CA GLN A 388 19.49 -34.23 -17.66
C GLN A 388 18.53 -33.31 -16.90
N THR A 389 19.04 -32.36 -16.11
CA THR A 389 18.21 -31.37 -15.41
C THR A 389 17.51 -30.44 -16.42
N SER A 390 18.24 -29.91 -17.42
CA SER A 390 17.65 -29.06 -18.45
C SER A 390 16.63 -29.81 -19.31
N SER A 391 16.88 -31.08 -19.64
CA SER A 391 15.91 -31.91 -20.39
C SER A 391 14.66 -32.22 -19.58
N THR A 392 14.81 -32.54 -18.28
CA THR A 392 13.65 -32.81 -17.42
C THR A 392 12.81 -31.54 -17.24
N LEU A 393 13.46 -30.37 -17.09
CA LEU A 393 12.78 -29.07 -17.04
C LEU A 393 12.08 -28.76 -18.38
N TYR A 394 12.74 -28.97 -19.52
CA TYR A 394 12.15 -28.77 -20.84
C TYR A 394 10.87 -29.59 -21.02
N LEU A 395 10.89 -30.88 -20.69
CA LEU A 395 9.69 -31.71 -20.76
C LEU A 395 8.60 -31.22 -19.81
N ALA A 396 8.94 -30.80 -18.60
CA ALA A 396 7.95 -30.22 -17.68
C ALA A 396 7.33 -28.93 -18.23
N CYS A 397 8.12 -28.05 -18.88
CA CYS A 397 7.63 -26.85 -19.52
C CYS A 397 6.71 -27.15 -20.73
N LEU A 398 7.07 -28.15 -21.57
CA LEU A 398 6.22 -28.62 -22.64
C LEU A 398 4.87 -29.13 -22.12
N LEU A 399 4.86 -29.92 -21.06
CA LEU A 399 3.63 -30.42 -20.42
C LEU A 399 2.82 -29.31 -19.75
N SER A 400 3.44 -28.16 -19.46
CA SER A 400 2.81 -26.96 -18.92
C SER A 400 2.33 -25.97 -19.99
N ASN A 401 2.52 -26.29 -21.26
CA ASN A 401 2.22 -25.40 -22.40
C ASN A 401 2.91 -24.02 -22.28
N LEU A 402 4.17 -23.99 -21.77
CA LEU A 402 4.99 -22.79 -21.71
C LEU A 402 5.73 -22.57 -23.03
N GLU A 403 5.92 -21.31 -23.43
CA GLU A 403 6.59 -20.94 -24.66
C GLU A 403 8.10 -21.24 -24.61
N ILE A 404 8.58 -22.15 -25.47
CA ILE A 404 9.99 -22.49 -25.58
C ILE A 404 10.68 -21.52 -26.54
N THR A 405 11.58 -20.69 -26.03
CA THR A 405 12.25 -19.64 -26.83
C THR A 405 13.67 -20.03 -27.30
N GLU A 406 14.32 -20.98 -26.63
CA GLU A 406 15.62 -21.52 -27.06
C GLU A 406 15.80 -22.96 -26.59
N ARG A 407 16.05 -23.89 -27.55
CA ARG A 407 16.31 -25.29 -27.25
C ARG A 407 17.22 -25.92 -28.28
N TYR A 408 18.15 -26.73 -27.84
CA TYR A 408 19.04 -27.54 -28.70
C TYR A 408 18.94 -29.02 -28.31
N ALA A 409 18.80 -29.89 -29.31
CA ALA A 409 18.87 -31.34 -29.10
C ALA A 409 20.29 -31.80 -28.80
N HIS A 410 20.43 -32.93 -28.09
CA HIS A 410 21.73 -33.59 -27.96
C HIS A 410 22.26 -34.08 -29.30
N ARG A 411 23.58 -34.18 -29.37
CA ARG A 411 24.27 -34.78 -30.52
C ARG A 411 23.93 -36.26 -30.68
N TYR A 412 23.79 -37.00 -29.61
CA TYR A 412 23.44 -38.40 -29.54
C TYR A 412 22.19 -38.63 -28.72
N VAL A 413 21.44 -39.69 -28.99
CA VAL A 413 20.21 -40.02 -28.29
C VAL A 413 20.45 -40.15 -26.77
N PRO A 414 19.82 -39.35 -25.90
CA PRO A 414 19.92 -39.58 -24.47
C PRO A 414 19.03 -40.75 -24.02
N ALA A 415 19.52 -41.56 -23.08
CA ALA A 415 18.79 -42.74 -22.62
C ALA A 415 17.77 -42.47 -21.49
N TYR A 416 17.76 -41.29 -20.91
CA TYR A 416 16.97 -40.94 -19.71
C TYR A 416 15.65 -40.25 -20.03
N ILE A 417 15.38 -39.89 -21.28
CA ILE A 417 14.18 -39.16 -21.70
C ILE A 417 13.73 -39.61 -23.12
N ALA A 418 12.46 -39.42 -23.43
CA ALA A 418 11.92 -39.72 -24.74
C ALA A 418 12.60 -38.86 -25.84
N TRP A 419 12.70 -39.41 -27.05
CA TRP A 419 13.33 -38.76 -28.19
C TRP A 419 12.61 -37.47 -28.56
N GLY A 420 13.34 -36.41 -28.80
CA GLY A 420 12.79 -35.10 -29.10
C GLY A 420 12.42 -34.25 -27.86
N MET A 421 12.45 -34.86 -26.66
CA MET A 421 12.08 -34.18 -25.38
C MET A 421 13.30 -33.78 -24.56
N ASP A 422 14.49 -33.76 -25.15
CA ASP A 422 15.74 -33.39 -24.52
C ASP A 422 16.17 -31.96 -24.82
N ALA A 423 16.92 -31.33 -23.92
CA ALA A 423 17.54 -30.02 -24.10
C ALA A 423 18.99 -30.06 -23.63
N THR A 424 19.96 -29.85 -24.54
CA THR A 424 21.38 -29.79 -24.20
C THR A 424 21.80 -28.36 -23.85
N VAL A 425 22.66 -28.23 -22.85
CA VAL A 425 23.18 -26.93 -22.38
C VAL A 425 24.69 -27.01 -22.15
N SER A 426 25.40 -25.93 -22.48
CA SER A 426 26.82 -25.78 -22.11
C SER A 426 27.13 -24.31 -21.83
N TRP A 427 28.11 -24.04 -20.96
CA TRP A 427 28.49 -22.66 -20.67
C TRP A 427 29.19 -22.01 -21.86
N GLY A 428 28.66 -20.87 -22.31
CA GLY A 428 29.14 -20.16 -23.49
C GLY A 428 28.77 -20.81 -24.82
N GLY A 429 27.87 -21.78 -24.82
CA GLY A 429 27.32 -22.48 -25.96
C GLY A 429 25.79 -22.59 -25.87
N PRO A 430 25.22 -23.77 -26.27
CA PRO A 430 23.77 -23.97 -26.22
C PRO A 430 23.15 -23.63 -24.87
N ASP A 431 22.01 -22.95 -24.89
CA ASP A 431 21.18 -22.67 -23.72
C ASP A 431 19.79 -23.32 -23.85
N TYR A 432 19.08 -23.36 -22.75
CA TYR A 432 17.67 -23.68 -22.71
C TYR A 432 16.91 -22.51 -22.10
N LYS A 433 15.95 -21.95 -22.85
CA LYS A 433 15.13 -20.82 -22.43
C LYS A 433 13.66 -21.09 -22.71
N PHE A 434 12.82 -20.59 -21.81
CA PHE A 434 11.38 -20.57 -21.98
C PHE A 434 10.82 -19.28 -21.36
N THR A 435 9.67 -18.83 -21.86
CA THR A 435 8.94 -17.67 -21.36
C THR A 435 7.65 -18.13 -20.68
N ASN A 436 7.32 -17.51 -19.56
CA ASN A 436 6.01 -17.66 -18.95
C ASN A 436 4.98 -16.86 -19.78
N ASN A 437 4.33 -17.54 -20.69
CA ASN A 437 3.27 -17.00 -21.55
C ASN A 437 1.87 -17.02 -20.90
N THR A 438 1.78 -17.36 -19.60
CA THR A 438 0.53 -17.33 -18.84
C THR A 438 0.33 -15.99 -18.16
N LEU A 439 -0.90 -15.69 -17.73
CA LEU A 439 -1.22 -14.47 -16.99
C LEU A 439 -0.71 -14.47 -15.53
N TYR A 440 -0.41 -15.65 -15.00
CA TYR A 440 -0.06 -15.84 -13.59
C TYR A 440 1.41 -16.25 -13.43
N PRO A 441 2.05 -15.95 -12.29
CA PRO A 441 3.39 -16.41 -12.00
C PRO A 441 3.49 -17.94 -12.00
N VAL A 442 4.61 -18.47 -12.55
CA VAL A 442 4.94 -19.89 -12.49
C VAL A 442 6.19 -20.12 -11.63
N LYS A 443 6.24 -21.26 -10.94
CA LYS A 443 7.33 -21.64 -10.02
C LYS A 443 7.91 -22.98 -10.41
N ILE A 444 9.23 -23.03 -10.55
CA ILE A 444 9.97 -24.28 -10.79
C ILE A 444 10.17 -24.99 -9.44
N VAL A 445 9.69 -26.21 -9.31
CA VAL A 445 9.91 -27.06 -8.14
C VAL A 445 10.63 -28.31 -8.53
N THR A 446 11.77 -28.60 -7.92
CA THR A 446 12.57 -29.78 -8.22
C THR A 446 12.69 -30.67 -6.99
N LYS A 447 12.66 -31.99 -7.20
CA LYS A 447 12.89 -32.98 -6.14
C LYS A 447 13.77 -34.12 -6.66
N TYR A 448 14.85 -34.42 -5.96
CA TYR A 448 15.61 -35.66 -6.20
C TYR A 448 15.30 -36.67 -5.11
N GLU A 449 14.75 -37.81 -5.46
CA GLU A 449 14.40 -38.85 -4.51
C GLU A 449 14.53 -40.24 -5.14
N LYS A 450 15.11 -41.20 -4.42
CA LYS A 450 15.22 -42.62 -4.83
C LYS A 450 15.75 -42.83 -6.26
N GLY A 451 16.76 -42.04 -6.65
CA GLY A 451 17.37 -42.14 -7.98
C GLY A 451 16.61 -41.42 -9.10
N TYR A 452 15.57 -40.68 -8.79
CA TYR A 452 14.79 -39.90 -9.77
C TYR A 452 14.91 -38.40 -9.53
N LEU A 453 15.05 -37.67 -10.60
CA LEU A 453 14.81 -36.21 -10.63
C LEU A 453 13.38 -35.97 -11.12
N THR A 454 12.60 -35.29 -10.32
CA THR A 454 11.28 -34.78 -10.67
C THR A 454 11.34 -33.27 -10.76
N VAL A 455 10.80 -32.71 -11.84
CA VAL A 455 10.61 -31.25 -12.03
C VAL A 455 9.13 -31.01 -12.25
N ARG A 456 8.57 -30.05 -11.48
CA ARG A 456 7.21 -29.56 -11.58
C ARG A 456 7.22 -28.09 -11.92
N ILE A 457 6.29 -27.68 -12.73
CA ILE A 457 5.94 -26.28 -12.89
C ILE A 457 4.63 -26.06 -12.12
N LEU A 458 4.70 -25.30 -11.05
CA LEU A 458 3.52 -24.83 -10.31
C LEU A 458 3.05 -23.51 -10.89
N GLY A 459 1.75 -23.31 -10.96
CA GLY A 459 1.15 -22.08 -11.48
C GLY A 459 -0.34 -22.03 -11.19
N THR A 460 -1.09 -21.35 -12.05
CA THR A 460 -2.54 -21.25 -11.99
C THR A 460 -3.14 -21.72 -13.31
N ASN A 461 -3.92 -22.78 -13.26
CA ASN A 461 -4.68 -23.30 -14.40
C ASN A 461 -6.14 -22.90 -14.23
N VAL A 462 -6.58 -21.87 -14.96
CA VAL A 462 -7.93 -21.31 -14.85
C VAL A 462 -8.97 -22.03 -15.69
N ASP A 463 -8.55 -22.67 -16.79
CA ASP A 463 -9.41 -23.29 -17.78
C ASP A 463 -9.36 -24.84 -17.76
N GLY A 464 -8.46 -25.42 -16.96
CA GLY A 464 -8.28 -26.86 -16.83
C GLY A 464 -7.61 -27.50 -18.04
N THR A 465 -6.94 -26.73 -18.90
CA THR A 465 -6.21 -27.25 -20.05
C THR A 465 -4.96 -27.99 -19.65
N TYR A 466 -4.54 -28.98 -20.48
CA TYR A 466 -3.29 -29.71 -20.27
C TYR A 466 -2.67 -30.11 -21.59
N ALA A 467 -1.36 -30.31 -21.63
CA ALA A 467 -0.62 -30.71 -22.81
C ALA A 467 -0.10 -32.14 -22.73
N LYS A 468 -0.03 -32.83 -23.88
CA LYS A 468 0.68 -34.11 -24.05
C LYS A 468 1.69 -34.00 -25.19
N MET A 469 2.79 -34.73 -25.04
CA MET A 469 3.83 -34.79 -26.05
C MET A 469 3.79 -36.11 -26.79
N SER A 470 4.07 -36.06 -28.11
CA SER A 470 4.32 -37.22 -28.94
C SER A 470 5.55 -36.99 -29.82
N ASN A 471 6.10 -38.05 -30.38
CA ASN A 471 7.19 -37.95 -31.35
C ASN A 471 6.96 -38.87 -32.55
N GLU A 472 7.59 -38.52 -33.65
CA GLU A 472 7.64 -39.29 -34.89
C GLU A 472 9.07 -39.48 -35.34
N VAL A 473 9.48 -40.73 -35.57
CA VAL A 473 10.80 -41.06 -36.08
C VAL A 473 10.79 -40.99 -37.60
N LEU A 474 11.44 -39.97 -38.16
CA LEU A 474 11.49 -39.75 -39.62
C LEU A 474 12.55 -40.63 -40.29
N SER A 475 13.67 -40.90 -39.63
CA SER A 475 14.73 -41.76 -40.17
C SER A 475 15.60 -42.37 -39.07
N LYS A 476 16.16 -43.56 -39.39
CA LYS A 476 17.09 -44.29 -38.55
C LYS A 476 18.35 -44.56 -39.36
N THR A 477 19.52 -44.25 -38.85
CA THR A 477 20.84 -44.50 -39.45
C THR A 477 21.60 -45.46 -38.55
N PRO A 478 21.76 -46.77 -38.90
CA PRO A 478 22.49 -47.72 -38.12
C PRO A 478 23.98 -47.34 -38.06
N TRP A 479 24.62 -47.73 -36.98
CA TRP A 479 26.07 -47.56 -36.83
C TRP A 479 26.81 -48.72 -37.53
N GLU A 480 28.09 -48.46 -37.89
CA GLU A 480 29.01 -49.44 -38.48
C GLU A 480 30.18 -49.69 -37.54
N THR A 481 30.85 -50.86 -37.69
CA THR A 481 32.09 -51.13 -36.96
C THR A 481 33.26 -50.68 -37.82
N ILE A 482 34.12 -49.83 -37.23
CA ILE A 482 35.37 -49.37 -37.82
C ILE A 482 36.51 -49.98 -37.02
N TYR A 483 37.37 -50.71 -37.69
CA TYR A 483 38.59 -51.27 -37.11
C TYR A 483 39.71 -50.27 -37.34
N GLN A 484 40.45 -49.95 -36.27
CA GLN A 484 41.59 -49.03 -36.30
C GLN A 484 42.79 -49.73 -35.65
N GLU A 485 43.91 -49.83 -36.39
CA GLU A 485 45.17 -50.33 -35.83
C GLU A 485 45.70 -49.31 -34.82
N ASP A 486 46.10 -49.81 -33.64
CA ASP A 486 46.76 -49.02 -32.61
C ASP A 486 48.19 -49.52 -32.43
N PRO A 487 49.21 -48.77 -32.91
CA PRO A 487 50.59 -49.17 -32.86
C PRO A 487 51.17 -49.27 -31.42
N THR A 488 50.42 -48.77 -30.43
CA THR A 488 50.84 -48.87 -29.01
C THR A 488 50.41 -50.15 -28.33
N MET A 489 49.54 -50.95 -29.00
CA MET A 489 49.12 -52.27 -28.51
C MET A 489 50.18 -53.30 -28.81
N ALA A 490 50.42 -54.18 -27.84
CA ALA A 490 51.31 -55.29 -28.08
C ALA A 490 50.79 -56.28 -29.15
N PRO A 491 51.60 -56.79 -30.09
CA PRO A 491 51.11 -57.71 -31.09
C PRO A 491 50.42 -58.91 -30.45
N GLY A 492 49.23 -59.30 -30.98
CA GLY A 492 48.41 -60.37 -30.44
C GLY A 492 47.52 -59.99 -29.23
N SER A 493 47.54 -58.75 -28.78
CA SER A 493 46.57 -58.29 -27.79
C SER A 493 45.13 -58.39 -28.28
N PRO A 494 44.12 -58.68 -27.43
CA PRO A 494 42.76 -58.75 -27.82
C PRO A 494 42.23 -57.36 -28.26
N ASP A 495 41.27 -57.34 -29.17
CA ASP A 495 40.59 -56.16 -29.66
C ASP A 495 39.97 -55.36 -28.52
N VAL A 496 40.12 -54.02 -28.53
CA VAL A 496 39.58 -53.09 -27.49
C VAL A 496 38.54 -52.20 -28.12
N VAL A 497 37.33 -52.16 -27.55
CA VAL A 497 36.29 -51.23 -27.97
C VAL A 497 36.66 -49.83 -27.48
N LYS A 498 37.12 -48.95 -28.38
CA LYS A 498 37.45 -47.54 -28.13
C LYS A 498 36.24 -46.66 -28.05
N VAL A 499 35.24 -46.91 -28.94
CA VAL A 499 34.07 -46.05 -29.06
C VAL A 499 32.80 -46.89 -29.00
N THR A 500 31.94 -46.60 -28.01
CA THR A 500 30.59 -47.19 -27.92
C THR A 500 29.69 -46.61 -29.02
N PRO A 501 28.97 -47.46 -29.81
CA PRO A 501 28.16 -46.99 -30.91
C PRO A 501 26.83 -46.38 -30.46
N TYR A 502 26.31 -45.49 -31.30
CA TYR A 502 24.93 -44.98 -31.22
C TYR A 502 24.31 -44.94 -32.60
N THR A 503 23.07 -45.44 -32.69
CA THR A 503 22.24 -45.28 -33.91
C THR A 503 21.83 -43.84 -34.04
N GLY A 504 21.90 -43.30 -35.25
CA GLY A 504 21.41 -41.92 -35.53
C GLY A 504 19.90 -41.95 -35.81
N TYR A 505 19.23 -40.87 -35.40
CA TYR A 505 17.81 -40.71 -35.62
C TYR A 505 17.49 -39.25 -35.99
N LYS A 506 16.49 -39.07 -36.88
CA LYS A 506 15.80 -37.81 -37.05
C LYS A 506 14.40 -37.96 -36.48
N VAL A 507 14.00 -37.06 -35.60
CA VAL A 507 12.75 -37.15 -34.85
C VAL A 507 12.08 -35.79 -34.83
N ASN A 508 10.79 -35.78 -35.14
CA ASN A 508 9.93 -34.63 -34.87
C ASN A 508 9.17 -34.85 -33.57
N SER A 509 9.01 -33.78 -32.78
CA SER A 509 8.12 -33.76 -31.62
C SER A 509 6.90 -32.88 -31.89
N TYR A 510 5.79 -33.27 -31.31
CA TYR A 510 4.51 -32.59 -31.44
C TYR A 510 3.92 -32.41 -30.06
N GLN A 511 3.30 -31.22 -29.83
CA GLN A 511 2.52 -30.94 -28.65
C GLN A 511 1.03 -30.96 -29.01
N THR A 512 0.23 -31.61 -28.17
CA THR A 512 -1.22 -31.60 -28.29
C THR A 512 -1.83 -31.09 -27.01
N ILE A 513 -2.65 -30.05 -27.12
CA ILE A 513 -3.32 -29.36 -26.00
C ILE A 513 -4.76 -29.85 -25.93
N TYR A 514 -5.20 -30.20 -24.75
CA TYR A 514 -6.55 -30.70 -24.45
C TYR A 514 -7.26 -29.74 -23.52
N ASP A 515 -8.57 -29.63 -23.65
CA ASP A 515 -9.42 -29.01 -22.65
C ASP A 515 -9.60 -29.94 -21.44
N LYS A 516 -10.29 -29.43 -20.40
CA LYS A 516 -10.60 -30.18 -19.17
C LYS A 516 -11.40 -31.49 -19.42
N ASP A 517 -12.12 -31.59 -20.52
CA ASP A 517 -12.96 -32.73 -20.89
C ASP A 517 -12.21 -33.73 -21.81
N GLY A 518 -10.94 -33.48 -22.09
CA GLY A 518 -10.08 -34.33 -22.90
C GLY A 518 -10.25 -34.16 -24.43
N LYS A 519 -10.93 -33.12 -24.86
CA LYS A 519 -11.04 -32.78 -26.29
C LYS A 519 -9.80 -32.01 -26.73
N VAL A 520 -9.26 -32.34 -27.90
CA VAL A 520 -8.15 -31.63 -28.52
C VAL A 520 -8.57 -30.21 -28.87
N ILE A 521 -7.86 -29.22 -28.35
CA ILE A 521 -7.99 -27.79 -28.66
C ILE A 521 -7.03 -27.42 -29.78
N ASP A 522 -5.78 -27.90 -29.67
CA ASP A 522 -4.70 -27.61 -30.59
C ASP A 522 -3.73 -28.79 -30.69
N SER A 523 -3.07 -28.93 -31.85
CA SER A 523 -1.97 -29.89 -32.02
C SER A 523 -0.99 -29.33 -33.04
N HIS A 524 0.23 -29.12 -32.65
CA HIS A 524 1.23 -28.49 -33.52
C HIS A 524 2.60 -29.18 -33.44
N PHE A 525 3.42 -28.91 -34.45
CA PHE A 525 4.84 -29.27 -34.46
C PHE A 525 5.59 -28.42 -33.47
N GLU A 526 6.34 -29.08 -32.57
CA GLU A 526 7.15 -28.41 -31.55
C GLU A 526 8.61 -28.23 -32.01
N ALA A 527 9.29 -29.32 -32.30
CA ALA A 527 10.70 -29.27 -32.66
C ALA A 527 11.17 -30.46 -33.49
N SER A 528 12.26 -30.27 -34.24
CA SER A 528 12.98 -31.33 -34.90
C SER A 528 14.33 -31.62 -34.21
N SER A 529 14.63 -32.88 -34.00
CA SER A 529 15.87 -33.36 -33.39
C SER A 529 16.65 -34.25 -34.35
N ASN A 530 17.94 -33.99 -34.52
CA ASN A 530 18.82 -34.74 -35.40
C ASN A 530 19.96 -35.37 -34.64
N TYR A 531 19.73 -36.55 -34.11
CA TYR A 531 20.72 -37.33 -33.38
C TYR A 531 21.69 -38.01 -34.35
N LYS A 532 22.96 -37.71 -34.23
CA LYS A 532 24.01 -38.23 -35.13
C LYS A 532 24.29 -39.70 -34.85
N VAL A 533 24.63 -40.47 -35.90
CA VAL A 533 25.20 -41.79 -35.76
C VAL A 533 26.61 -41.70 -35.13
N ARG A 534 26.95 -42.66 -34.30
CA ARG A 534 28.30 -42.85 -33.78
C ARG A 534 28.71 -44.27 -34.04
N ASN A 535 29.72 -44.45 -34.88
CA ASN A 535 30.21 -45.78 -35.24
C ASN A 535 30.98 -46.43 -34.08
N LYS A 536 30.94 -47.76 -33.99
CA LYS A 536 31.76 -48.56 -33.11
C LYS A 536 33.18 -48.51 -33.63
N VAL A 537 34.14 -48.09 -32.79
CA VAL A 537 35.55 -48.14 -33.12
C VAL A 537 36.22 -49.22 -32.27
N ILE A 538 36.83 -50.18 -32.92
CA ILE A 538 37.60 -51.26 -32.29
C ILE A 538 39.06 -51.02 -32.60
N LEU A 539 39.89 -50.93 -31.58
CA LEU A 539 41.34 -50.91 -31.71
C LEU A 539 41.86 -52.35 -31.86
N GLN A 540 42.70 -52.55 -32.84
CA GLN A 540 43.39 -53.81 -33.10
C GLN A 540 44.88 -53.64 -32.94
N ALA A 541 45.53 -54.64 -32.36
CA ALA A 541 46.99 -54.70 -32.28
C ALA A 541 47.58 -54.80 -33.70
N PRO A 542 48.75 -54.23 -33.95
CA PRO A 542 49.47 -54.43 -35.20
C PRO A 542 49.68 -55.95 -35.49
N ALA A 543 49.53 -56.28 -36.79
CA ALA A 543 49.82 -57.64 -37.21
C ALA A 543 51.24 -58.05 -36.76
N ALA A 544 51.34 -59.21 -36.14
CA ALA A 544 52.67 -59.75 -35.78
C ALA A 544 53.50 -59.84 -37.07
N GLN A 545 54.57 -59.06 -37.16
CA GLN A 545 55.52 -59.27 -38.28
C GLN A 545 56.00 -60.70 -38.25
N PRO A 546 55.99 -61.41 -39.40
CA PRO A 546 56.61 -62.72 -39.47
C PRO A 546 58.09 -62.54 -39.20
N GLY A 547 58.46 -62.72 -37.94
CA GLY A 547 59.82 -62.53 -37.48
C GLY A 547 60.70 -63.69 -37.79
N SER A 548 61.91 -63.38 -38.19
CA SER A 548 63.07 -64.26 -38.26
C SER A 548 63.27 -65.11 -37.01
N GLY A 549 63.20 -66.36 -37.20
CA GLY A 549 63.88 -67.47 -36.68
C GLY A 549 64.22 -67.63 -35.19
N THR A 550 63.71 -68.77 -34.77
CA THR A 550 64.38 -69.74 -33.90
C THR A 550 65.14 -69.31 -32.64
N ALA A 551 64.60 -69.77 -31.51
CA ALA A 551 65.36 -70.52 -30.51
C ALA A 551 64.40 -71.29 -29.59
N ASP A 552 64.64 -72.63 -29.58
CA ASP A 552 64.04 -73.58 -28.66
C ASP A 552 64.28 -73.20 -27.20
N ILE A 553 63.26 -73.31 -26.37
CA ILE A 553 63.40 -73.53 -24.91
C ILE A 553 62.19 -74.39 -24.47
N PRO A 554 62.42 -75.38 -23.61
CA PRO A 554 61.57 -76.57 -23.42
C PRO A 554 60.38 -76.28 -22.46
N ALA A 555 59.38 -77.14 -22.69
CA ALA A 555 58.15 -77.22 -21.92
C ALA A 555 58.36 -77.34 -20.40
N SER A 556 57.68 -76.53 -19.63
CA SER A 556 57.28 -76.78 -18.25
C SER A 556 55.79 -76.79 -18.08
N THR A 557 55.31 -77.86 -17.45
CA THR A 557 53.93 -78.29 -17.20
C THR A 557 53.00 -77.23 -16.61
N PRO A 558 51.66 -77.35 -16.86
CA PRO A 558 50.71 -76.35 -16.46
C PRO A 558 50.31 -76.49 -14.99
N ASP A 559 50.27 -75.37 -14.29
CA ASP A 559 49.61 -75.26 -12.99
C ASP A 559 48.29 -74.50 -13.15
N ALA A 560 47.34 -74.82 -12.30
CA ALA A 560 45.88 -74.65 -12.34
C ALA A 560 45.34 -73.26 -12.73
N PRO A 561 44.06 -73.16 -13.19
CA PRO A 561 43.49 -71.93 -13.74
C PRO A 561 43.16 -70.95 -12.64
N VAL A 562 43.70 -69.71 -12.74
CA VAL A 562 43.20 -68.54 -12.04
C VAL A 562 42.02 -68.03 -12.83
N GLU A 563 40.87 -68.05 -12.20
CA GLU A 563 39.65 -67.42 -12.74
C GLU A 563 39.87 -65.92 -12.98
N THR A 564 39.95 -65.52 -14.24
CA THR A 564 39.87 -64.08 -14.61
C THR A 564 38.39 -63.65 -14.57
N PRO A 565 38.08 -62.46 -13.98
CA PRO A 565 36.73 -61.99 -14.00
C PRO A 565 36.32 -61.68 -15.43
N VAL A 566 35.23 -62.31 -15.85
CA VAL A 566 34.57 -62.08 -17.14
C VAL A 566 34.19 -60.60 -17.27
N PRO A 567 34.62 -59.88 -18.33
CA PRO A 567 34.13 -58.54 -18.56
C PRO A 567 32.60 -58.62 -18.81
N MET A 568 31.85 -57.93 -17.97
CA MET A 568 30.41 -57.74 -18.23
C MET A 568 30.25 -57.11 -19.61
N GLU A 569 29.59 -57.82 -20.50
CA GLU A 569 29.10 -57.30 -21.77
C GLU A 569 28.32 -56.00 -21.50
N PRO A 570 28.61 -54.88 -22.18
CA PRO A 570 27.79 -53.69 -22.03
C PRO A 570 26.38 -54.03 -22.54
N THR A 571 25.43 -54.00 -21.63
CA THR A 571 24.03 -54.11 -21.98
C THR A 571 23.71 -53.03 -23.01
N VAL A 572 23.30 -53.43 -24.20
CA VAL A 572 22.71 -52.54 -25.19
C VAL A 572 21.53 -51.84 -24.51
N PRO A 573 21.46 -50.52 -24.55
CA PRO A 573 20.27 -49.84 -24.00
C PRO A 573 19.04 -50.43 -24.69
N ALA A 574 18.13 -50.96 -23.88
CA ALA A 574 16.86 -51.42 -24.37
C ALA A 574 16.17 -50.26 -25.11
N GLU A 575 15.59 -50.52 -26.24
CA GLU A 575 14.68 -49.60 -26.93
C GLU A 575 13.74 -49.00 -25.89
N PRO A 576 13.59 -47.64 -25.75
CA PRO A 576 12.68 -47.10 -24.80
C PRO A 576 11.30 -47.64 -25.07
N ALA A 577 10.73 -48.31 -24.10
CA ALA A 577 9.36 -48.80 -24.14
C ALA A 577 8.43 -47.65 -24.54
N ALA A 578 7.50 -47.96 -25.39
CA ALA A 578 6.34 -47.07 -25.61
C ALA A 578 5.84 -46.56 -24.26
N SER A 579 5.55 -45.26 -24.19
CA SER A 579 5.13 -44.55 -22.98
C SER A 579 4.25 -45.44 -22.10
N PRO A 580 4.56 -45.58 -20.81
CA PRO A 580 3.64 -46.28 -19.92
C PRO A 580 2.33 -45.52 -19.89
N ASP A 581 1.22 -46.22 -20.13
CA ASP A 581 -0.11 -45.73 -19.83
C ASP A 581 -0.12 -45.13 -18.42
N LEU A 582 -0.68 -43.93 -18.29
CA LEU A 582 -0.90 -43.26 -17.02
C LEU A 582 -1.69 -44.19 -16.08
N PRO A 583 -1.43 -44.19 -14.78
CA PRO A 583 -2.20 -44.97 -13.81
C PRO A 583 -3.67 -44.59 -13.89
N VAL A 584 -4.53 -45.57 -14.06
CA VAL A 584 -6.00 -45.46 -13.90
C VAL A 584 -6.24 -44.91 -12.48
N GLU A 585 -7.00 -43.85 -12.38
CA GLU A 585 -7.51 -43.30 -11.12
C GLU A 585 -8.21 -44.39 -10.30
N PRO A 586 -8.00 -44.46 -8.97
CA PRO A 586 -8.81 -45.36 -8.15
C PRO A 586 -10.25 -44.85 -8.11
N GLU A 587 -11.21 -45.69 -8.47
CA GLU A 587 -12.64 -45.48 -8.28
C GLU A 587 -12.93 -45.09 -6.84
N ILE A 588 -13.56 -43.92 -6.63
CA ILE A 588 -14.12 -43.49 -5.35
C ILE A 588 -15.38 -44.35 -5.09
N PRO A 589 -15.49 -45.10 -3.98
CA PRO A 589 -16.72 -45.79 -3.64
C PRO A 589 -17.83 -44.75 -3.33
N ALA A 590 -19.00 -44.89 -3.96
CA ALA A 590 -20.20 -44.17 -3.56
C ALA A 590 -20.58 -44.58 -2.15
N GLU A 591 -20.63 -43.61 -1.25
CA GLU A 591 -21.26 -43.79 0.06
C GLU A 591 -22.80 -43.71 -0.05
N PRO A 592 -23.52 -44.39 0.88
CA PRO A 592 -24.94 -44.73 0.77
C PRO A 592 -25.91 -43.56 0.97
#